data_34e8d3d02ecd5cc252334208086e6083
#
_entry.id   34e8d3d02ecd5cc252334208086e6083
#
_cell.length_a   1.000
_cell.length_b   1.000
_cell.length_c   1.000
_cell.angle_alpha   90.00
_cell.angle_beta   90.00
_cell.angle_gamma   90.00
#
_symmetry.space_group_name_H-M   'P 1'
#
loop_
_entity.id
_entity.type
_entity.pdbx_description
1 polymer ?
#
loop_
_entity_poly.entity_id
_entity_poly.type
_entity_poly.pdbx_seq_one_letter_code
_entity_poly.pdbx_strand_id
1 'polypeptide(L)'
;MTMADSSFDVVSKVDRMELNNALNQAAREVATRFDFKNTGVKIEMSGEKILVEAETEERVKAALDVLKEKMIKRAVSLKHLDISEPSQSGKVFRIFCAIQEGISQENAKKITKLLKDEGPKSVRAQIQGEELRVSSKSRDDLQSAIALIKGAKLDFAVQFTNYR
;
A
#
# COMPACT_ATOMS: atom_id res chain seq x y z
N MET A 1 5.73 -32.41 26.10
CA MET A 1 4.70 -31.67 25.41
C MET A 1 5.27 -30.35 24.93
N THR A 2 5.38 -30.17 23.64
CA THR A 2 5.86 -28.93 23.07
C THR A 2 4.74 -27.91 23.05
N MET A 3 4.98 -26.75 23.62
CA MET A 3 4.03 -25.65 23.48
C MET A 3 4.03 -25.18 22.03
N ALA A 4 2.85 -25.00 21.48
CA ALA A 4 2.73 -24.43 20.16
C ALA A 4 3.26 -22.99 20.17
N ASP A 5 4.04 -22.63 19.15
CA ASP A 5 4.51 -21.29 18.99
C ASP A 5 3.33 -20.35 18.71
N SER A 6 3.41 -19.13 19.23
CA SER A 6 2.54 -18.05 18.78
C SER A 6 3.07 -17.50 17.47
N SER A 7 2.17 -16.97 16.64
CA SER A 7 2.56 -16.46 15.33
C SER A 7 1.64 -15.35 14.85
N PHE A 8 2.10 -14.61 13.87
CA PHE A 8 1.29 -13.71 13.06
C PHE A 8 1.79 -13.75 11.61
N ASP A 9 0.95 -13.31 10.71
CA ASP A 9 1.33 -13.21 9.31
C ASP A 9 1.54 -11.74 8.91
N VAL A 10 2.60 -11.48 8.17
CA VAL A 10 2.84 -10.20 7.50
C VAL A 10 2.32 -10.33 6.09
N VAL A 11 1.40 -9.46 5.73
CA VAL A 11 0.76 -9.45 4.41
C VAL A 11 0.84 -8.06 3.79
N SER A 12 0.63 -7.98 2.50
CA SER A 12 0.51 -6.71 1.79
C SER A 12 -0.74 -6.78 0.91
N LYS A 13 -1.86 -6.33 1.45
CA LYS A 13 -3.16 -6.40 0.77
C LYS A 13 -3.83 -5.03 0.79
N VAL A 14 -4.49 -4.71 -0.33
CA VAL A 14 -5.29 -3.49 -0.44
C VAL A 14 -6.72 -3.83 -0.04
N ASP A 15 -7.29 -3.02 0.85
CA ASP A 15 -8.72 -3.06 1.10
C ASP A 15 -9.42 -2.43 -0.11
N ARG A 16 -9.96 -3.29 -1.00
CA ARG A 16 -10.56 -2.85 -2.26
C ARG A 16 -11.81 -1.99 -2.04
N MET A 17 -12.56 -2.23 -0.99
CA MET A 17 -13.72 -1.42 -0.65
C MET A 17 -13.28 0.01 -0.29
N GLU A 18 -12.28 0.13 0.57
CA GLU A 18 -11.78 1.44 0.99
C GLU A 18 -11.08 2.16 -0.16
N LEU A 19 -10.37 1.44 -1.02
CA LEU A 19 -9.78 2.04 -2.23
C LEU A 19 -10.88 2.59 -3.15
N ASN A 20 -11.95 1.83 -3.39
CA ASN A 20 -13.08 2.29 -4.20
C ASN A 20 -13.77 3.51 -3.58
N ASN A 21 -13.91 3.54 -2.25
CA ASN A 21 -14.45 4.70 -1.55
C ASN A 21 -13.56 5.94 -1.76
N ALA A 22 -12.25 5.77 -1.67
CA ALA A 22 -11.29 6.84 -1.91
C ALA A 22 -11.39 7.37 -3.35
N LEU A 23 -11.46 6.45 -4.33
CA LEU A 23 -11.63 6.81 -5.74
C LEU A 23 -12.91 7.61 -5.98
N ASN A 24 -14.02 7.14 -5.43
CA ASN A 24 -15.31 7.81 -5.57
C ASN A 24 -15.30 9.20 -4.94
N GLN A 25 -14.71 9.35 -3.77
CA GLN A 25 -14.59 10.64 -3.11
C GLN A 25 -13.70 11.60 -3.89
N ALA A 26 -12.57 11.11 -4.41
CA ALA A 26 -11.67 11.90 -5.23
C ALA A 26 -12.35 12.35 -6.52
N ALA A 27 -13.06 11.45 -7.21
CA ALA A 27 -13.80 11.77 -8.43
C ALA A 27 -14.85 12.83 -8.19
N ARG A 28 -15.60 12.75 -7.08
CA ARG A 28 -16.58 13.76 -6.70
C ARG A 28 -15.95 15.11 -6.43
N GLU A 29 -14.83 15.13 -5.70
CA GLU A 29 -14.15 16.39 -5.38
C GLU A 29 -13.67 17.10 -6.64
N VAL A 30 -12.99 16.39 -7.55
CA VAL A 30 -12.49 17.02 -8.78
C VAL A 30 -13.61 17.43 -9.72
N ALA A 31 -14.78 16.77 -9.66
CA ALA A 31 -15.94 17.16 -10.46
C ALA A 31 -16.59 18.46 -9.99
N THR A 32 -16.50 18.79 -8.70
CA THR A 32 -17.18 19.91 -8.09
C THR A 32 -16.26 21.05 -7.66
N ARG A 33 -14.98 20.76 -7.47
CA ARG A 33 -14.01 21.74 -7.00
C ARG A 33 -13.74 22.78 -8.10
N PHE A 34 -13.73 24.05 -7.73
CA PHE A 34 -13.63 25.16 -8.66
C PHE A 34 -12.40 25.10 -9.56
N ASP A 35 -11.25 24.73 -9.00
CA ASP A 35 -9.99 24.67 -9.75
C ASP A 35 -9.92 23.51 -10.77
N PHE A 36 -10.82 22.54 -10.67
CA PHE A 36 -10.91 21.40 -11.60
C PHE A 36 -12.13 21.46 -12.52
N LYS A 37 -13.07 22.35 -12.24
CA LYS A 37 -14.31 22.43 -13.01
C LYS A 37 -14.03 22.79 -14.46
N ASN A 38 -14.61 22.02 -15.38
CA ASN A 38 -14.45 22.22 -16.84
C ASN A 38 -13.02 22.00 -17.35
N THR A 39 -12.20 21.21 -16.62
CA THR A 39 -10.81 20.94 -17.00
C THR A 39 -10.59 19.52 -17.55
N GLY A 40 -11.67 18.75 -17.74
CA GLY A 40 -11.58 17.38 -18.25
C GLY A 40 -10.90 16.40 -17.29
N VAL A 41 -10.88 16.70 -15.99
CA VAL A 41 -10.25 15.84 -14.99
C VAL A 41 -11.08 14.58 -14.78
N LYS A 42 -10.38 13.45 -14.82
CA LYS A 42 -10.95 12.12 -14.50
C LYS A 42 -10.08 11.40 -13.51
N ILE A 43 -10.71 10.68 -12.59
CA ILE A 43 -10.06 9.72 -11.71
C ILE A 43 -10.92 8.46 -11.73
N GLU A 44 -10.42 7.36 -12.28
CA GLU A 44 -11.21 6.14 -12.44
C GLU A 44 -10.32 4.90 -12.56
N MET A 45 -10.93 3.73 -12.35
CA MET A 45 -10.25 2.48 -12.67
C MET A 45 -10.26 2.26 -14.18
N SER A 46 -9.11 1.94 -14.74
CA SER A 46 -8.94 1.55 -16.14
C SER A 46 -8.26 0.18 -16.16
N GLY A 47 -9.07 -0.87 -16.30
CA GLY A 47 -8.58 -2.23 -16.12
C GLY A 47 -8.11 -2.44 -14.67
N GLU A 48 -6.87 -2.84 -14.50
CA GLU A 48 -6.28 -3.09 -13.17
C GLU A 48 -5.52 -1.89 -12.61
N LYS A 49 -5.50 -0.77 -13.33
CA LYS A 49 -4.79 0.44 -12.91
C LYS A 49 -5.76 1.57 -12.64
N ILE A 50 -5.34 2.51 -11.82
CA ILE A 50 -6.05 3.77 -11.63
C ILE A 50 -5.57 4.75 -12.69
N LEU A 51 -6.51 5.34 -13.44
CA LEU A 51 -6.22 6.39 -14.40
C LEU A 51 -6.56 7.74 -13.81
N VAL A 52 -5.59 8.66 -13.86
CA VAL A 52 -5.81 10.08 -13.57
C VAL A 52 -5.51 10.84 -14.85
N GLU A 53 -6.47 11.64 -15.32
CA GLU A 53 -6.38 12.35 -16.59
C GLU A 53 -6.81 13.80 -16.41
N ALA A 54 -6.11 14.73 -17.07
CA ALA A 54 -6.43 16.14 -17.09
C ALA A 54 -5.86 16.81 -18.33
N GLU A 55 -6.28 18.04 -18.59
CA GLU A 55 -5.82 18.80 -19.78
C GLU A 55 -4.39 19.31 -19.66
N THR A 56 -3.86 19.45 -18.45
CA THR A 56 -2.50 19.92 -18.22
C THR A 56 -1.76 19.01 -17.26
N GLU A 57 -0.43 19.01 -17.36
CA GLU A 57 0.43 18.26 -16.43
C GLU A 57 0.22 18.70 -14.99
N GLU A 58 0.12 20.01 -14.76
CA GLU A 58 -0.12 20.57 -13.43
C GLU A 58 -1.43 20.06 -12.83
N ARG A 59 -2.50 20.03 -13.63
CA ARG A 59 -3.81 19.59 -13.15
C ARG A 59 -3.87 18.08 -12.91
N VAL A 60 -3.20 17.28 -13.73
CA VAL A 60 -3.18 15.83 -13.50
C VAL A 60 -2.43 15.50 -12.20
N LYS A 61 -1.37 16.23 -11.90
CA LYS A 61 -0.64 16.07 -10.62
C LYS A 61 -1.49 16.52 -9.44
N ALA A 62 -2.22 17.63 -9.59
CA ALA A 62 -3.12 18.11 -8.54
C ALA A 62 -4.26 17.13 -8.29
N ALA A 63 -4.81 16.52 -9.33
CA ALA A 63 -5.85 15.49 -9.19
C ALA A 63 -5.32 14.24 -8.50
N LEU A 64 -4.08 13.84 -8.80
CA LEU A 64 -3.43 12.74 -8.10
C LEU A 64 -3.29 13.03 -6.61
N ASP A 65 -2.96 14.26 -6.23
CA ASP A 65 -2.86 14.67 -4.83
C ASP A 65 -4.20 14.55 -4.11
N VAL A 66 -5.31 14.85 -4.79
CA VAL A 66 -6.66 14.63 -4.24
C VAL A 66 -6.89 13.14 -3.95
N LEU A 67 -6.53 12.28 -4.90
CA LEU A 67 -6.64 10.83 -4.70
C LEU A 67 -5.81 10.36 -3.50
N LYS A 68 -4.57 10.81 -3.42
CA LYS A 68 -3.67 10.46 -2.29
C LYS A 68 -4.28 10.88 -0.96
N GLU A 69 -4.83 12.07 -0.88
CA GLU A 69 -5.48 12.56 0.33
C GLU A 69 -6.64 11.68 0.76
N LYS A 70 -7.49 11.27 -0.20
CA LYS A 70 -8.64 10.41 0.10
C LYS A 70 -8.19 9.01 0.53
N MET A 71 -7.15 8.47 -0.07
CA MET A 71 -6.57 7.19 0.34
C MET A 71 -6.07 7.24 1.78
N ILE A 72 -5.33 8.29 2.13
CA ILE A 72 -4.82 8.48 3.49
C ILE A 72 -5.96 8.54 4.50
N LYS A 73 -7.02 9.29 4.20
CA LYS A 73 -8.20 9.38 5.07
C LYS A 73 -8.92 8.05 5.26
N ARG A 74 -8.83 7.17 4.28
CA ARG A 74 -9.43 5.83 4.31
C ARG A 74 -8.46 4.76 4.81
N ALA A 75 -7.30 5.16 5.30
CA ALA A 75 -6.25 4.26 5.80
C ALA A 75 -5.74 3.26 4.76
N VAL A 76 -5.76 3.66 3.48
CA VAL A 76 -5.14 2.89 2.40
C VAL A 76 -3.75 3.46 2.16
N SER A 77 -2.73 2.64 2.35
CA SER A 77 -1.33 3.07 2.20
C SER A 77 -1.03 3.46 0.76
N LEU A 78 -0.37 4.60 0.58
CA LEU A 78 0.11 5.04 -0.73
C LEU A 78 1.22 4.13 -1.28
N LYS A 79 1.84 3.32 -0.43
CA LYS A 79 2.85 2.34 -0.85
C LYS A 79 2.28 1.20 -1.69
N HIS A 80 0.95 1.05 -1.73
CA HIS A 80 0.28 0.14 -2.65
C HIS A 80 0.23 0.65 -4.09
N LEU A 81 0.61 1.89 -4.34
CA LEU A 81 0.58 2.47 -5.69
C LEU A 81 1.97 2.56 -6.30
N ASP A 82 2.08 2.07 -7.53
CA ASP A 82 3.21 2.36 -8.41
C ASP A 82 2.74 3.41 -9.40
N ILE A 83 3.17 4.63 -9.18
CA ILE A 83 2.68 5.81 -9.90
C ILE A 83 3.61 6.12 -11.07
N SER A 84 3.05 6.16 -12.28
CA SER A 84 3.83 6.51 -13.47
C SER A 84 4.09 8.01 -13.53
N GLU A 85 5.09 8.41 -14.31
CA GLU A 85 5.27 9.79 -14.67
C GLU A 85 4.10 10.25 -15.56
N PRO A 86 3.73 11.55 -15.52
CA PRO A 86 2.72 12.06 -16.44
C PRO A 86 3.15 11.88 -17.88
N SER A 87 2.23 11.40 -18.70
CA SER A 87 2.47 11.24 -20.14
C SER A 87 1.37 11.95 -20.92
N GLN A 88 1.76 12.59 -22.01
CA GLN A 88 0.81 13.28 -22.87
C GLN A 88 0.23 12.30 -23.89
N SER A 89 -1.09 12.30 -24.00
CA SER A 89 -1.82 11.52 -24.98
C SER A 89 -2.82 12.44 -25.69
N GLY A 90 -2.46 12.87 -26.91
CA GLY A 90 -3.24 13.88 -27.62
C GLY A 90 -3.26 15.20 -26.87
N LYS A 91 -4.46 15.64 -26.46
CA LYS A 91 -4.66 16.91 -25.74
C LYS A 91 -4.71 16.76 -24.24
N VAL A 92 -4.48 15.56 -23.70
CA VAL A 92 -4.58 15.30 -22.27
C VAL A 92 -3.28 14.72 -21.73
N PHE A 93 -3.10 14.86 -20.42
CA PHE A 93 -2.02 14.23 -19.67
C PHE A 93 -2.61 13.13 -18.81
N ARG A 94 -1.91 12.01 -18.72
CA ARG A 94 -2.34 10.82 -17.99
C ARG A 94 -1.28 10.37 -17.00
N ILE A 95 -1.73 9.95 -15.82
CA ILE A 95 -0.92 9.22 -14.85
C ILE A 95 -1.63 7.89 -14.61
N PHE A 96 -0.87 6.80 -14.67
CA PHE A 96 -1.37 5.47 -14.33
C PHE A 96 -0.78 5.04 -12.99
N CYS A 97 -1.64 4.56 -12.10
CA CYS A 97 -1.22 4.01 -10.81
C CYS A 97 -1.51 2.52 -10.81
N ALA A 98 -0.46 1.70 -10.89
CA ALA A 98 -0.59 0.26 -10.72
C ALA A 98 -0.77 -0.06 -9.24
N ILE A 99 -1.62 -1.03 -8.94
CA ILE A 99 -1.88 -1.45 -7.56
C ILE A 99 -0.96 -2.62 -7.24
N GLN A 100 -0.13 -2.44 -6.21
CA GLN A 100 0.84 -3.44 -5.76
C GLN A 100 0.31 -4.14 -4.53
N GLU A 101 0.18 -5.46 -4.62
CA GLU A 101 -0.23 -6.33 -3.52
C GLU A 101 0.70 -7.53 -3.44
N GLY A 102 0.75 -8.15 -2.27
CA GLY A 102 1.61 -9.28 -1.99
C GLY A 102 3.02 -8.85 -1.59
N ILE A 103 3.69 -9.71 -0.85
CA ILE A 103 5.09 -9.50 -0.47
C ILE A 103 5.94 -10.35 -1.40
N SER A 104 6.76 -9.70 -2.24
CA SER A 104 7.69 -10.41 -3.11
C SER A 104 8.75 -11.13 -2.28
N GLN A 105 9.42 -12.11 -2.88
CA GLN A 105 10.51 -12.81 -2.20
C GLN A 105 11.61 -11.84 -1.78
N GLU A 106 11.91 -10.86 -2.61
CA GLU A 106 12.88 -9.81 -2.30
C GLU A 106 12.47 -9.02 -1.06
N ASN A 107 11.21 -8.58 -1.00
CA ASN A 107 10.70 -7.83 0.15
C ASN A 107 10.60 -8.70 1.40
N ALA A 108 10.22 -9.97 1.25
CA ALA A 108 10.22 -10.92 2.36
C ALA A 108 11.62 -11.10 2.96
N LYS A 109 12.65 -11.15 2.11
CA LYS A 109 14.04 -11.24 2.56
C LYS A 109 14.47 -10.00 3.33
N LYS A 110 13.99 -8.81 2.95
CA LYS A 110 14.27 -7.57 3.69
C LYS A 110 13.72 -7.65 5.11
N ILE A 111 12.50 -8.13 5.28
CA ILE A 111 11.90 -8.32 6.61
C ILE A 111 12.63 -9.39 7.40
N THR A 112 12.92 -10.52 6.76
CA THR A 112 13.64 -11.63 7.41
C THR A 112 15.01 -11.17 7.92
N LYS A 113 15.75 -10.42 7.10
CA LYS A 113 17.04 -9.88 7.48
C LYS A 113 16.92 -8.89 8.63
N LEU A 114 15.93 -8.01 8.59
CA LEU A 114 15.67 -7.06 9.66
C LEU A 114 15.45 -7.77 11.00
N LEU A 115 14.61 -8.81 10.99
CA LEU A 115 14.31 -9.59 12.19
C LEU A 115 15.54 -10.34 12.69
N LYS A 116 16.34 -10.87 11.78
CA LYS A 116 17.58 -11.59 12.15
C LYS A 116 18.64 -10.66 12.74
N ASP A 117 18.82 -9.48 12.15
CA ASP A 117 19.88 -8.55 12.54
C ASP A 117 19.52 -7.72 13.78
N GLU A 118 18.25 -7.34 13.90
CA GLU A 118 17.82 -6.39 14.94
C GLU A 118 16.71 -6.92 15.85
N GLY A 119 16.12 -8.05 15.52
CA GLY A 119 15.03 -8.64 16.28
C GLY A 119 15.45 -9.61 17.36
N PRO A 120 14.52 -10.04 18.21
CA PRO A 120 14.78 -11.06 19.21
C PRO A 120 15.21 -12.38 18.57
N LYS A 121 16.14 -13.09 19.22
CA LYS A 121 16.69 -14.34 18.69
C LYS A 121 15.68 -15.49 18.59
N SER A 122 14.63 -15.45 19.43
CA SER A 122 13.60 -16.50 19.43
C SER A 122 12.65 -16.41 18.23
N VAL A 123 12.68 -15.30 17.50
CA VAL A 123 11.74 -15.03 16.41
C VAL A 123 12.22 -15.73 15.14
N ARG A 124 11.30 -16.44 14.48
CA ARG A 124 11.52 -17.11 13.21
C ARG A 124 10.59 -16.55 12.16
N ALA A 125 11.08 -16.40 10.94
CA ALA A 125 10.30 -15.95 9.81
C ALA A 125 10.32 -17.01 8.72
N GLN A 126 9.15 -17.31 8.17
CA GLN A 126 8.99 -18.29 7.08
C GLN A 126 8.18 -17.68 5.96
N ILE A 127 8.74 -17.71 4.75
CA ILE A 127 8.05 -17.21 3.55
C ILE A 127 6.99 -18.24 3.15
N GLN A 128 5.74 -17.78 3.00
CA GLN A 128 4.62 -18.60 2.56
C GLN A 128 3.90 -17.90 1.40
N GLY A 129 4.32 -18.21 0.17
CA GLY A 129 3.79 -17.56 -1.02
C GLY A 129 4.10 -16.07 -1.02
N GLU A 130 3.07 -15.24 -0.99
CA GLU A 130 3.19 -13.78 -0.95
C GLU A 130 3.04 -13.20 0.46
N GLU A 131 3.16 -14.05 1.47
CA GLU A 131 3.03 -13.69 2.88
C GLU A 131 4.26 -14.16 3.65
N LEU A 132 4.43 -13.63 4.86
CA LEU A 132 5.52 -14.03 5.73
C LEU A 132 4.93 -14.39 7.08
N ARG A 133 5.17 -15.62 7.54
CA ARG A 133 4.77 -16.04 8.88
C ARG A 133 5.91 -15.82 9.87
N VAL A 134 5.60 -15.10 10.94
CA VAL A 134 6.56 -14.81 12.01
C VAL A 134 6.08 -15.53 13.26
N SER A 135 6.95 -16.35 13.85
CA SER A 135 6.60 -17.17 15.01
C SER A 135 7.66 -17.05 16.11
N SER A 136 7.23 -17.30 17.34
CA SER A 136 8.11 -17.36 18.51
C SER A 136 7.39 -18.05 19.66
N LYS A 137 8.14 -18.67 20.55
CA LYS A 137 7.61 -19.18 21.82
C LYS A 137 7.27 -18.04 22.77
N SER A 138 7.87 -16.87 22.58
CA SER A 138 7.67 -15.69 23.43
C SER A 138 6.73 -14.70 22.73
N ARG A 139 5.57 -14.43 23.33
CA ARG A 139 4.64 -13.41 22.84
C ARG A 139 5.24 -12.01 22.91
N ASP A 140 6.05 -11.75 23.94
CA ASP A 140 6.73 -10.45 24.07
C ASP A 140 7.71 -10.23 22.93
N ASP A 141 8.42 -11.29 22.52
CA ASP A 141 9.34 -11.21 21.38
C ASP A 141 8.57 -10.99 20.06
N LEU A 142 7.39 -11.56 19.92
CA LEU A 142 6.53 -11.30 18.77
C LEU A 142 6.07 -9.83 18.74
N GLN A 143 5.71 -9.26 19.87
CA GLN A 143 5.34 -7.85 19.96
C GLN A 143 6.52 -6.95 19.58
N SER A 144 7.72 -7.31 20.02
CA SER A 144 8.95 -6.61 19.65
C SER A 144 9.20 -6.69 18.14
N ALA A 145 8.94 -7.85 17.53
CA ALA A 145 9.07 -8.04 16.09
C ALA A 145 8.08 -7.15 15.31
N ILE A 146 6.83 -7.07 15.76
CA ILE A 146 5.81 -6.20 15.16
C ILE A 146 6.27 -4.74 15.22
N ALA A 147 6.72 -4.29 16.39
CA ALA A 147 7.19 -2.92 16.60
C ALA A 147 8.38 -2.61 15.69
N LEU A 148 9.30 -3.55 15.53
CA LEU A 148 10.47 -3.40 14.68
C LEU A 148 10.07 -3.24 13.21
N ILE A 149 9.16 -4.07 12.73
CA ILE A 149 8.68 -4.01 11.33
C ILE A 149 7.90 -2.71 11.10
N LYS A 150 7.03 -2.31 12.03
CA LYS A 150 6.28 -1.05 11.93
C LYS A 150 7.19 0.17 11.91
N GLY A 151 8.27 0.16 12.67
CA GLY A 151 9.22 1.26 12.74
C GLY A 151 10.22 1.29 11.58
N ALA A 152 10.29 0.24 10.78
CA ALA A 152 11.21 0.18 9.66
C ALA A 152 10.72 1.03 8.49
N LYS A 153 11.66 1.64 7.77
CA LYS A 153 11.36 2.44 6.58
C LYS A 153 11.29 1.52 5.36
N LEU A 154 10.20 0.77 5.27
CA LEU A 154 9.96 -0.12 4.13
C LEU A 154 9.32 0.68 2.98
N ASP A 155 9.69 0.33 1.76
CA ASP A 155 9.14 0.95 0.55
C ASP A 155 7.88 0.23 0.03
N PHE A 156 7.36 -0.72 0.79
CA PHE A 156 6.14 -1.46 0.50
C PHE A 156 5.23 -1.47 1.73
N ALA A 157 3.92 -1.63 1.49
CA ALA A 157 2.94 -1.66 2.58
C ALA A 157 2.93 -3.03 3.25
N VAL A 158 2.73 -3.03 4.57
CA VAL A 158 2.58 -4.27 5.34
C VAL A 158 1.40 -4.13 6.31
N GLN A 159 0.71 -5.25 6.51
CA GLN A 159 -0.30 -5.40 7.56
C GLN A 159 0.01 -6.67 8.34
N PHE A 160 -0.49 -6.72 9.57
CA PHE A 160 -0.30 -7.88 10.45
C PHE A 160 -1.65 -8.52 10.71
N THR A 161 -1.72 -9.83 10.54
CA THR A 161 -2.98 -10.55 10.64
C THR A 161 -2.74 -11.99 11.12
N ASN A 162 -3.83 -12.74 11.28
CA ASN A 162 -3.79 -14.16 11.67
C ASN A 162 -2.98 -14.41 12.94
N TYR A 163 -3.22 -13.60 13.95
CA TYR A 163 -2.59 -13.81 15.26
C TYR A 163 -3.03 -15.15 15.85
N ARG A 164 -2.05 -15.94 16.30
CA ARG A 164 -2.30 -17.28 16.87
C ARG A 164 -1.58 -17.50 18.20
#